data_4b2d66454d0cdbf39fb89b91aed06bf2
#
_entry.id   4b2d66454d0cdbf39fb89b91aed06bf2
#
_cell.length_a   1.000
_cell.length_b   1.000
_cell.length_c   1.000
_cell.angle_alpha   90.00
_cell.angle_beta   90.00
_cell.angle_gamma   90.00
#
_symmetry.space_group_name_H-M   'P 1'
#
loop_
_entity.id
_entity.type
_entity.pdbx_description
1 polymer ?
#
loop_
_entity_poly.entity_id
_entity_poly.type
_entity_poly.pdbx_seq_one_letter_code
_entity_poly.pdbx_strand_id
1 'polypeptide(L)'
;MMPLRLLSAFALSALLLAGCASTHRVILAPPRPAIAVEQVKVYHVAPKRYEEIARLESSSAIGFGTPGQTDAAIARLRREAAKLGANGVLLLGVGSVAPPVSVGVGTGVHRSHVGIYGGFGVPTTQRQAVGVAIHVIEE
;
A
#
# COMPACT_ATOMS: atom_id res chain seq x y z
N MET A 1 -23.55 -2.79 32.19
CA MET A 1 -23.32 -1.45 31.61
C MET A 1 -21.82 -1.18 31.63
N MET A 2 -21.19 -1.13 30.47
CA MET A 2 -19.79 -0.71 30.39
C MET A 2 -19.72 0.81 30.59
N PRO A 3 -18.83 1.31 31.45
CA PRO A 3 -18.70 2.74 31.65
C PRO A 3 -18.21 3.41 30.36
N LEU A 4 -18.81 4.54 30.01
CA LEU A 4 -18.57 5.34 28.81
C LEU A 4 -17.07 5.63 28.56
N ARG A 5 -16.26 5.66 29.62
CA ARG A 5 -14.81 5.85 29.59
C ARG A 5 -14.04 4.67 28.97
N LEU A 6 -14.54 3.43 29.13
CA LEU A 6 -13.94 2.24 28.52
C LEU A 6 -14.21 2.16 27.00
N LEU A 7 -15.40 2.59 26.58
CA LEU A 7 -15.76 2.71 25.17
C LEU A 7 -14.89 3.75 24.43
N SER A 8 -14.60 4.88 25.08
CA SER A 8 -13.72 5.91 24.50
C SER A 8 -12.27 5.44 24.36
N ALA A 9 -11.75 4.68 25.32
CA ALA A 9 -10.40 4.14 25.28
C ALA A 9 -10.26 3.07 24.18
N PHE A 10 -11.29 2.26 23.96
CA PHE A 10 -11.31 1.23 22.91
C PHE A 10 -11.41 1.83 21.50
N ALA A 11 -12.21 2.87 21.33
CA ALA A 11 -12.33 3.60 20.07
C ALA A 11 -11.03 4.33 19.69
N LEU A 12 -10.33 4.92 20.67
CA LEU A 12 -9.04 5.59 20.44
C LEU A 12 -7.94 4.61 20.10
N SER A 13 -7.93 3.42 20.71
CA SER A 13 -6.97 2.33 20.41
C SER A 13 -7.15 1.76 19.00
N ALA A 14 -8.38 1.67 18.50
CA ALA A 14 -8.69 1.18 17.16
C ALA A 14 -8.22 2.13 16.05
N LEU A 15 -8.15 3.44 16.31
CA LEU A 15 -7.66 4.44 15.36
C LEU A 15 -6.15 4.36 15.12
N LEU A 16 -5.38 3.82 16.06
CA LEU A 16 -3.92 3.73 15.98
C LEU A 16 -3.42 2.53 15.17
N LEU A 17 -4.30 1.59 14.80
CA LEU A 17 -3.97 0.42 13.98
C LEU A 17 -4.13 0.64 12.47
N ALA A 18 -4.32 1.87 12.01
CA ALA A 18 -4.29 2.19 10.59
C ALA A 18 -2.84 2.00 10.06
N GLY A 19 -2.53 0.78 9.65
CA GLY A 19 -1.23 0.40 9.11
C GLY A 19 -0.79 1.35 7.99
N CYS A 20 0.46 1.81 8.05
CA CYS A 20 1.05 2.73 7.08
C CYS A 20 1.14 2.07 5.70
N ALA A 21 0.15 2.31 4.87
CA ALA A 21 0.22 2.05 3.45
C ALA A 21 0.52 3.39 2.76
N SER A 22 1.57 3.45 1.96
CA SER A 22 2.03 4.68 1.33
C SER A 22 1.81 4.67 -0.17
N THR A 23 1.66 5.87 -0.74
CA THR A 23 1.67 6.07 -2.18
C THR A 23 2.61 7.23 -2.49
N HIS A 24 3.54 7.01 -3.41
CA HIS A 24 4.40 8.03 -3.97
C HIS A 24 3.97 8.30 -5.42
N ARG A 25 4.00 9.58 -5.82
CA ARG A 25 3.61 9.99 -7.18
C ARG A 25 4.53 11.07 -7.72
N VAL A 26 4.86 10.94 -9.00
CA VAL A 26 5.58 11.95 -9.78
C VAL A 26 4.69 12.38 -10.94
N ILE A 27 4.26 13.62 -10.95
CA ILE A 27 3.38 14.17 -11.98
C ILE A 27 4.22 14.46 -13.24
N LEU A 28 3.76 13.96 -14.38
CA LEU A 28 4.41 14.10 -15.69
C LEU A 28 3.64 15.06 -16.61
N ALA A 29 2.31 15.11 -16.46
CA ALA A 29 1.43 16.01 -17.20
C ALA A 29 0.35 16.59 -16.26
N PRO A 30 -0.33 17.68 -16.63
CA PRO A 30 -1.38 18.26 -15.83
C PRO A 30 -2.47 17.24 -15.49
N PRO A 31 -2.87 17.10 -14.23
CA PRO A 31 -3.95 16.22 -13.84
C PRO A 31 -5.28 16.65 -14.48
N ARG A 32 -6.13 15.67 -14.75
CA ARG A 32 -7.50 15.85 -15.25
C ARG A 32 -8.49 15.79 -14.09
N PRO A 33 -9.77 16.18 -14.27
CA PRO A 33 -10.79 15.97 -13.26
C PRO A 33 -10.86 14.51 -12.82
N ALA A 34 -10.98 14.28 -11.51
CA ALA A 34 -11.05 12.93 -10.94
C ALA A 34 -12.25 12.14 -11.51
N ILE A 35 -12.05 10.84 -11.68
CA ILE A 35 -13.06 9.90 -12.17
C ILE A 35 -13.32 8.80 -11.14
N ALA A 36 -14.35 7.98 -11.36
CA ALA A 36 -14.61 6.82 -10.53
C ALA A 36 -13.53 5.74 -10.72
N VAL A 37 -13.16 5.06 -9.63
CA VAL A 37 -12.09 4.05 -9.64
C VAL A 37 -12.41 2.88 -10.56
N GLU A 38 -13.68 2.56 -10.71
CA GLU A 38 -14.22 1.49 -11.57
C GLU A 38 -13.94 1.74 -13.06
N GLN A 39 -13.77 3.00 -13.44
CA GLN A 39 -13.45 3.40 -14.82
C GLN A 39 -11.96 3.25 -15.14
N VAL A 40 -11.11 3.02 -14.13
CA VAL A 40 -9.67 2.85 -14.32
C VAL A 40 -9.35 1.39 -14.64
N LYS A 41 -8.88 1.12 -15.86
CA LYS A 41 -8.41 -0.20 -16.28
C LYS A 41 -6.94 -0.40 -15.92
N VAL A 42 -6.54 -1.66 -15.69
CA VAL A 42 -5.13 -2.04 -15.50
C VAL A 42 -4.62 -2.66 -16.79
N TYR A 43 -3.53 -2.12 -17.30
CA TYR A 43 -2.87 -2.58 -18.51
C TYR A 43 -1.53 -3.22 -18.17
N HIS A 44 -1.27 -4.40 -18.72
CA HIS A 44 0.03 -5.08 -18.65
C HIS A 44 0.87 -4.86 -19.92
N VAL A 45 0.22 -4.39 -20.98
CA VAL A 45 0.83 -4.01 -22.26
C VAL A 45 0.33 -2.61 -22.59
N ALA A 46 1.23 -1.78 -23.11
CA ALA A 46 0.91 -0.41 -23.45
C ALA A 46 -0.18 -0.36 -24.54
N PRO A 47 -1.23 0.47 -24.37
CA PRO A 47 -2.22 0.74 -25.42
C PRO A 47 -1.57 1.38 -26.66
N LYS A 48 -2.26 1.38 -27.80
CA LYS A 48 -1.74 1.97 -29.04
C LYS A 48 -1.46 3.47 -28.92
N ARG A 49 -2.38 4.19 -28.28
CA ARG A 49 -2.25 5.64 -28.07
C ARG A 49 -2.69 6.00 -26.66
N TYR A 50 -1.80 6.62 -25.92
CA TYR A 50 -2.06 7.10 -24.57
C TYR A 50 -1.18 8.28 -24.21
N GLU A 51 -1.55 9.00 -23.19
CA GLU A 51 -0.81 10.10 -22.59
C GLU A 51 -0.45 9.74 -21.15
N GLU A 52 0.81 9.90 -20.77
CA GLU A 52 1.28 9.67 -19.41
C GLU A 52 0.95 10.87 -18.53
N ILE A 53 0.26 10.63 -17.41
CA ILE A 53 -0.13 11.68 -16.46
C ILE A 53 0.80 11.68 -15.25
N ALA A 54 1.07 10.52 -14.68
CA ALA A 54 1.94 10.42 -13.51
C ALA A 54 2.56 9.03 -13.38
N ARG A 55 3.77 8.96 -12.86
CA ARG A 55 4.33 7.72 -12.33
C ARG A 55 3.86 7.53 -10.90
N LEU A 56 3.36 6.34 -10.61
CA LEU A 56 2.79 5.96 -9.32
C LEU A 56 3.53 4.75 -8.75
N GLU A 57 3.74 4.82 -7.46
CA GLU A 57 4.28 3.74 -6.66
C GLU A 57 3.42 3.59 -5.41
N SER A 58 2.93 2.39 -5.15
CA SER A 58 2.07 2.12 -4.00
C SER A 58 2.50 0.86 -3.28
N SER A 59 2.34 0.86 -1.97
CA SER A 59 2.59 -0.32 -1.16
C SER A 59 1.31 -0.82 -0.48
N SER A 60 1.26 -2.12 -0.25
CA SER A 60 0.25 -2.72 0.62
C SER A 60 0.49 -2.32 2.09
N ALA A 61 -0.45 -2.65 2.96
CA ALA A 61 -0.15 -2.74 4.39
C ALA A 61 0.91 -3.84 4.64
N ILE A 62 1.58 -3.75 5.79
CA ILE A 62 2.48 -4.80 6.25
C ILE A 62 1.68 -6.08 6.48
N GLY A 63 2.21 -7.23 6.08
CA GLY A 63 1.56 -8.52 6.20
C GLY A 63 2.52 -9.68 5.94
N PHE A 64 1.99 -10.83 5.59
CA PHE A 64 2.75 -12.09 5.48
C PHE A 64 2.96 -12.59 4.03
N GLY A 65 2.96 -11.68 3.06
CA GLY A 65 3.23 -12.02 1.67
C GLY A 65 2.07 -12.70 0.93
N THR A 66 0.84 -12.47 1.36
CA THR A 66 -0.35 -13.07 0.75
C THR A 66 -0.67 -12.46 -0.63
N PRO A 67 -1.33 -13.19 -1.54
CA PRO A 67 -1.80 -12.65 -2.82
C PRO A 67 -2.65 -11.38 -2.66
N GLY A 68 -3.50 -11.30 -1.65
CA GLY A 68 -4.32 -10.12 -1.37
C GLY A 68 -3.53 -8.84 -1.09
N GLN A 69 -2.27 -8.93 -0.67
CA GLN A 69 -1.40 -7.76 -0.55
C GLN A 69 -1.02 -7.18 -1.91
N THR A 70 -0.80 -8.02 -2.91
CA THR A 70 -0.57 -7.58 -4.30
C THR A 70 -1.80 -6.86 -4.84
N ASP A 71 -2.98 -7.45 -4.67
CA ASP A 71 -4.25 -6.85 -5.12
C ASP A 71 -4.51 -5.52 -4.41
N ALA A 72 -4.20 -5.43 -3.12
CA ALA A 72 -4.32 -4.19 -2.36
C ALA A 72 -3.37 -3.08 -2.88
N ALA A 73 -2.14 -3.41 -3.26
CA ALA A 73 -1.19 -2.47 -3.85
C ALA A 73 -1.70 -1.98 -5.22
N ILE A 74 -2.16 -2.88 -6.10
CA ILE A 74 -2.72 -2.54 -7.42
C ILE A 74 -4.00 -1.70 -7.26
N ALA A 75 -4.90 -2.08 -6.35
CA ALA A 75 -6.12 -1.32 -6.08
C ALA A 75 -5.80 0.10 -5.60
N ARG A 76 -4.71 0.30 -4.88
CA ARG A 76 -4.24 1.61 -4.47
C ARG A 76 -3.73 2.44 -5.66
N LEU A 77 -2.94 1.83 -6.58
CA LEU A 77 -2.55 2.51 -7.83
C LEU A 77 -3.77 3.00 -8.60
N ARG A 78 -4.81 2.15 -8.75
CA ARG A 78 -6.06 2.54 -9.43
C ARG A 78 -6.75 3.73 -8.76
N ARG A 79 -6.82 3.75 -7.42
CA ARG A 79 -7.40 4.87 -6.68
C ARG A 79 -6.62 6.17 -6.89
N GLU A 80 -5.30 6.12 -6.90
CA GLU A 80 -4.48 7.31 -7.15
C GLU A 80 -4.59 7.78 -8.61
N ALA A 81 -4.62 6.86 -9.56
CA ALA A 81 -4.85 7.18 -10.97
C ALA A 81 -6.21 7.85 -11.19
N ALA A 82 -7.26 7.34 -10.56
CA ALA A 82 -8.61 7.93 -10.62
C ALA A 82 -8.65 9.38 -10.11
N LYS A 83 -7.94 9.69 -9.04
CA LYS A 83 -7.80 11.05 -8.49
C LYS A 83 -7.13 12.02 -9.48
N LEU A 84 -6.29 11.50 -10.36
CA LEU A 84 -5.58 12.27 -11.39
C LEU A 84 -6.36 12.32 -12.72
N GLY A 85 -7.56 11.72 -12.78
CA GLY A 85 -8.39 11.65 -13.98
C GLY A 85 -7.83 10.70 -15.06
N ALA A 86 -6.97 9.78 -14.68
CA ALA A 86 -6.46 8.74 -15.56
C ALA A 86 -7.50 7.63 -15.72
N ASN A 87 -7.77 7.19 -16.94
CA ASN A 87 -8.67 6.06 -17.23
C ASN A 87 -7.94 4.72 -17.32
N GLY A 88 -6.61 4.72 -17.16
CA GLY A 88 -5.78 3.53 -17.16
C GLY A 88 -4.58 3.62 -16.23
N VAL A 89 -4.09 2.46 -15.81
CA VAL A 89 -2.79 2.27 -15.16
C VAL A 89 -2.01 1.24 -15.95
N LEU A 90 -0.89 1.64 -16.53
CA LEU A 90 0.07 0.72 -17.11
C LEU A 90 0.94 0.17 -15.99
N LEU A 91 0.76 -1.11 -15.65
CA LEU A 91 1.49 -1.76 -14.58
C LEU A 91 2.89 -2.12 -15.05
N LEU A 92 3.91 -1.55 -14.41
CA LEU A 92 5.32 -1.80 -14.74
C LEU A 92 5.88 -2.99 -13.97
N GLY A 93 5.38 -3.24 -12.76
CA GLY A 93 5.82 -4.37 -11.96
C GLY A 93 5.20 -4.42 -10.57
N VAL A 94 5.31 -5.59 -9.97
CA VAL A 94 4.95 -5.83 -8.57
C VAL A 94 6.12 -6.54 -7.91
N GLY A 95 6.55 -6.02 -6.77
CA GLY A 95 7.67 -6.55 -6.00
C GLY A 95 7.34 -6.74 -4.53
N SER A 96 8.30 -7.29 -3.81
CA SER A 96 8.27 -7.36 -2.35
C SER A 96 9.33 -6.41 -1.80
N VAL A 97 8.96 -5.63 -0.80
CA VAL A 97 9.89 -4.80 -0.04
C VAL A 97 9.96 -5.38 1.37
N ALA A 98 11.17 -5.58 1.86
CA ALA A 98 11.36 -5.94 3.26
C ALA A 98 10.97 -4.73 4.13
N PRO A 99 9.96 -4.84 4.99
CA PRO A 99 9.63 -3.76 5.89
C PRO A 99 10.74 -3.60 6.95
N PRO A 100 10.93 -2.39 7.48
CA PRO A 100 11.92 -2.13 8.51
C PRO A 100 11.55 -2.74 9.88
N VAL A 101 10.42 -3.42 9.98
CA VAL A 101 9.89 -3.95 11.24
C VAL A 101 9.63 -5.45 11.12
N SER A 102 10.26 -6.23 12.00
CA SER A 102 9.89 -7.63 12.25
C SER A 102 8.96 -7.68 13.46
N VAL A 103 7.82 -8.35 13.34
CA VAL A 103 6.95 -8.61 14.49
C VAL A 103 7.48 -9.85 15.20
N GLY A 104 8.01 -9.68 16.40
CA GLY A 104 8.51 -10.76 17.23
C GLY A 104 7.88 -10.71 18.62
N VAL A 105 7.58 -11.87 19.18
CA VAL A 105 7.27 -12.03 20.61
C VAL A 105 8.52 -12.60 21.27
N GLY A 106 9.18 -11.81 22.09
CA GLY A 106 10.34 -12.26 22.87
C GLY A 106 10.06 -12.14 24.36
N THR A 107 10.41 -13.16 25.12
CA THR A 107 10.50 -13.08 26.58
C THR A 107 11.96 -12.80 26.95
N GLY A 108 12.22 -11.63 27.53
CA GLY A 108 13.53 -11.26 28.01
C GLY A 108 13.63 -11.49 29.52
N VAL A 109 14.64 -12.22 29.98
CA VAL A 109 15.04 -12.29 31.39
C VAL A 109 16.23 -11.38 31.58
N HIS A 110 16.04 -10.30 32.34
CA HIS A 110 17.11 -9.37 32.70
C HIS A 110 17.83 -9.89 33.93
N ARG A 111 19.04 -10.41 33.75
CA ARG A 111 20.04 -10.55 34.81
C ARG A 111 21.29 -9.81 34.38
N SER A 112 21.78 -8.97 35.28
CA SER A 112 22.89 -8.06 35.09
C SER A 112 24.02 -8.63 34.22
N HIS A 113 24.30 -7.95 33.08
CA HIS A 113 25.44 -8.05 32.18
C HIS A 113 25.39 -9.09 31.02
N VAL A 114 24.43 -9.96 30.89
CA VAL A 114 24.27 -10.76 29.67
C VAL A 114 22.78 -10.81 29.29
N GLY A 115 22.39 -10.11 28.24
CA GLY A 115 21.05 -10.21 27.65
C GLY A 115 21.04 -11.30 26.58
N ILE A 116 20.39 -12.42 26.82
CA ILE A 116 20.05 -13.39 25.77
C ILE A 116 18.65 -13.01 25.27
N TYR A 117 18.58 -12.48 24.07
CA TYR A 117 17.32 -12.23 23.37
C TYR A 117 16.99 -13.45 22.52
N GLY A 118 16.15 -14.34 23.03
CA GLY A 118 15.52 -15.40 22.27
C GLY A 118 14.11 -14.95 21.85
N GLY A 119 13.89 -14.76 20.58
CA GLY A 119 12.58 -14.43 20.04
C GLY A 119 12.35 -15.13 18.72
N PHE A 120 11.14 -15.65 18.51
CA PHE A 120 10.71 -16.08 17.18
C PHE A 120 10.17 -14.85 16.45
N GLY A 121 10.93 -14.33 15.48
CA GLY A 121 10.49 -13.28 14.59
C GLY A 121 9.76 -13.88 13.38
N VAL A 122 8.53 -13.50 13.13
CA VAL A 122 7.86 -13.81 11.87
C VAL A 122 8.24 -12.72 10.88
N PRO A 123 8.92 -13.04 9.74
CA PRO A 123 9.26 -12.05 8.75
C PRO A 123 7.97 -11.50 8.14
N THR A 124 7.79 -10.20 8.24
CA THR A 124 6.71 -9.50 7.57
C THR A 124 7.16 -9.07 6.18
N THR A 125 6.25 -8.99 5.24
CA THR A 125 6.48 -8.51 3.88
C THR A 125 5.51 -7.40 3.54
N GLN A 126 5.95 -6.50 2.68
CA GLN A 126 5.12 -5.47 2.09
C GLN A 126 5.19 -5.62 0.57
N ARG A 127 4.05 -5.69 -0.11
CA ARG A 127 4.01 -5.72 -1.57
C ARG A 127 3.97 -4.30 -2.10
N GLN A 128 4.77 -4.07 -3.13
CA GLN A 128 4.85 -2.80 -3.82
C GLN A 128 4.45 -2.99 -5.26
N ALA A 129 3.62 -2.08 -5.79
CA ALA A 129 3.26 -2.02 -7.18
C ALA A 129 3.71 -0.68 -7.76
N VAL A 130 4.29 -0.73 -8.95
CA VAL A 130 4.75 0.43 -9.70
C VAL A 130 4.02 0.47 -11.03
N GLY A 131 3.51 1.65 -11.40
CA GLY A 131 2.80 1.84 -12.65
C GLY A 131 2.80 3.29 -13.11
N VAL A 132 2.28 3.51 -14.30
CA VAL A 132 2.05 4.84 -14.86
C VAL A 132 0.55 5.06 -14.98
N ALA A 133 0.05 6.16 -14.38
CA ALA A 133 -1.30 6.63 -14.62
C ALA A 133 -1.36 7.22 -16.04
N ILE A 134 -2.22 6.68 -16.88
CA ILE A 134 -2.32 7.03 -18.29
C ILE A 134 -3.75 7.45 -18.66
N HIS A 135 -3.83 8.31 -19.67
CA HIS A 135 -5.09 8.55 -20.37
C HIS A 135 -5.06 7.83 -21.70
N VAL A 136 -5.81 6.74 -21.78
CA VAL A 136 -5.92 5.94 -23.00
C VAL A 136 -6.83 6.65 -24.01
N ILE A 137 -6.33 6.83 -25.21
CA ILE A 137 -7.01 7.44 -26.34
C ILE A 137 -7.49 6.36 -27.30
N GLU A 138 -6.68 5.32 -27.50
CA GLU A 138 -6.97 4.19 -28.37
C GLU A 138 -6.35 2.91 -27.79
N GLU A 139 -7.16 1.86 -27.65
CA GLU A 139 -6.73 0.54 -27.13
C GLU A 139 -5.99 -0.31 -28.16
#